data_ea404417a198509b413b3f61cb8ec94f
#
_entry.id   ea404417a198509b413b3f61cb8ec94f
#
_cell.length_a   1.000
_cell.length_b   1.000
_cell.length_c   1.000
_cell.angle_alpha   90.00
_cell.angle_beta   90.00
_cell.angle_gamma   90.00
#
_symmetry.space_group_name_H-M   'P 1'
#
loop_
_entity.id
_entity.type
_entity.pdbx_description
1 polymer ?
#
loop_
_entity_poly.entity_id
_entity_poly.type
_entity_poly.pdbx_seq_one_letter_code
_entity_poly.pdbx_strand_id
1 'polypeptide(L)'
;MLDEVDRNKIIIMRYVDNKSMREIARELRISRNTVRKIINEYEAVASDAHSREEMSEYLTEPRKYDSSNRTQHSISDEYQKVIHECLHDNEVKRMTGLKKQCMLKQDIYELLVKRGFTGSYSTVCRFIRKVTEGPAKPNKEAFIRIYYTPGEHCEFDWGEVKLKIRGKNHRFYMAVFTFSHSNGRWAYLFRHQNTLAYKESHRNFFRDINGVPEVMVYDNMKVAVKDFVGNEKRPTLALQQLQMHYLFKHRFCNARAGWEKGHVEKSVEYVRRKAFCVIDSFESIEEAQRHLSLVCDDLNSEIGSISTAEKLTKLKADLLSLKPFPGNIGCFERLTYTVDKWSTITYENNHYSVPDKFVGEKIDIKVYSEKIVIMDGREKVGTHERFYQKGCWSVLLDHYLNTLLRKPGAIKSSLALHQMPPMIKELFDRHFVDKGKDFVLMLQYARENGFTDSDIIAAYDALKKKKLRRISAEQIKTMLHSNNDTSIIQPPRNEEECRQNKEINDCVDATLNMLTGLISNPKNVSESCLS
;
A
#
# COMPACT_ATOMS: atom_id res chain seq x y z
N MET A 1 5.65 25.87 38.27
CA MET A 1 6.12 27.17 37.75
C MET A 1 5.02 28.15 38.08
N LEU A 2 5.33 29.31 38.69
CA LEU A 2 4.33 30.32 38.92
C LEU A 2 4.00 30.99 37.59
N ASP A 3 2.73 31.01 37.25
CA ASP A 3 2.16 31.70 36.10
C ASP A 3 2.29 33.24 36.32
N GLU A 4 2.18 34.00 35.23
CA GLU A 4 2.17 35.45 35.24
C GLU A 4 0.99 35.98 36.09
N VAL A 5 -0.15 35.30 36.04
CA VAL A 5 -1.33 35.55 36.87
C VAL A 5 -1.02 35.36 38.36
N ASP A 6 -0.25 34.34 38.73
CA ASP A 6 0.14 34.06 40.12
C ASP A 6 1.09 35.14 40.69
N ARG A 7 1.99 35.68 39.86
CA ARG A 7 2.90 36.77 40.26
C ARG A 7 2.14 38.06 40.50
N ASN A 8 1.26 38.44 39.58
CA ASN A 8 0.43 39.63 39.71
C ASN A 8 -0.43 39.53 40.95
N LYS A 9 -0.95 38.35 41.26
CA LYS A 9 -1.70 38.05 42.46
C LYS A 9 -0.86 38.25 43.72
N ILE A 10 0.40 37.85 43.75
CA ILE A 10 1.32 38.09 44.88
C ILE A 10 1.51 39.59 45.11
N ILE A 11 1.69 40.37 44.05
CA ILE A 11 1.87 41.82 44.13
C ILE A 11 0.58 42.50 44.64
N ILE A 12 -0.59 42.11 44.11
CA ILE A 12 -1.89 42.60 44.54
C ILE A 12 -2.10 42.31 46.04
N MET A 13 -1.89 41.06 46.46
CA MET A 13 -2.04 40.65 47.85
C MET A 13 -1.12 41.42 48.79
N ARG A 14 0.07 41.81 48.34
CA ARG A 14 1.03 42.59 49.12
C ARG A 14 0.67 44.06 49.24
N TYR A 15 0.35 44.73 48.13
CA TYR A 15 0.22 46.19 48.06
C TYR A 15 -1.22 46.69 48.05
N VAL A 16 -2.18 45.87 47.65
CA VAL A 16 -3.61 46.22 47.68
C VAL A 16 -4.26 45.63 48.94
N ASP A 17 -4.05 44.32 49.20
CA ASP A 17 -4.67 43.62 50.33
C ASP A 17 -3.86 43.76 51.63
N ASN A 18 -2.68 44.40 51.61
CA ASN A 18 -1.77 44.62 52.74
C ASN A 18 -1.37 43.35 53.51
N LYS A 19 -1.35 42.17 52.83
CA LYS A 19 -0.98 40.90 53.45
C LYS A 19 0.52 40.78 53.69
N SER A 20 0.89 40.12 54.80
CA SER A 20 2.31 39.81 55.07
C SER A 20 2.84 38.71 54.11
N MET A 21 4.15 38.70 53.86
CA MET A 21 4.78 37.65 53.01
C MET A 21 4.52 36.22 53.53
N ARG A 22 4.27 36.04 54.84
CA ARG A 22 3.93 34.75 55.45
C ARG A 22 2.49 34.32 55.11
N GLU A 23 1.56 35.24 55.14
CA GLU A 23 0.15 35.00 54.77
C GLU A 23 0.03 34.68 53.28
N ILE A 24 0.67 35.44 52.39
CA ILE A 24 0.72 35.19 50.94
C ILE A 24 1.29 33.79 50.65
N ALA A 25 2.42 33.46 51.28
CA ALA A 25 3.04 32.15 51.09
C ALA A 25 2.14 30.99 51.53
N ARG A 26 1.37 31.14 52.61
CA ARG A 26 0.43 30.16 53.11
C ARG A 26 -0.81 30.03 52.23
N GLU A 27 -1.38 31.14 51.81
CA GLU A 27 -2.59 31.19 51.01
C GLU A 27 -2.38 30.62 49.61
N LEU A 28 -1.25 30.97 48.97
CA LEU A 28 -0.89 30.49 47.64
C LEU A 28 -0.12 29.15 47.66
N ARG A 29 0.15 28.59 48.83
CA ARG A 29 0.93 27.33 49.02
C ARG A 29 2.29 27.34 48.34
N ILE A 30 3.01 28.47 48.36
CA ILE A 30 4.33 28.65 47.77
C ILE A 30 5.38 28.97 48.83
N SER A 31 6.67 28.85 48.47
CA SER A 31 7.74 29.17 49.42
C SER A 31 7.78 30.67 49.74
N ARG A 32 8.05 31.02 51.01
CA ARG A 32 8.25 32.42 51.41
C ARG A 32 9.38 33.09 50.65
N ASN A 33 10.40 32.32 50.30
CA ASN A 33 11.54 32.84 49.50
C ASN A 33 11.11 33.23 48.09
N THR A 34 10.18 32.48 47.48
CA THR A 34 9.56 32.82 46.19
C THR A 34 8.75 34.11 46.27
N VAL A 35 7.94 34.27 47.31
CA VAL A 35 7.18 35.51 47.55
C VAL A 35 8.15 36.71 47.73
N ARG A 36 9.16 36.56 48.59
CA ARG A 36 10.20 37.59 48.81
C ARG A 36 10.89 37.98 47.51
N LYS A 37 11.31 36.99 46.70
CA LYS A 37 11.98 37.23 45.41
C LYS A 37 11.12 38.08 44.47
N ILE A 38 9.85 37.77 44.34
CA ILE A 38 8.91 38.49 43.46
C ILE A 38 8.65 39.90 43.95
N ILE A 39 8.49 40.09 45.28
CA ILE A 39 8.29 41.42 45.86
C ILE A 39 9.51 42.29 45.70
N ASN A 40 10.72 41.77 46.00
CA ASN A 40 11.96 42.51 45.82
C ASN A 40 12.22 42.88 44.34
N GLU A 41 11.91 41.98 43.39
CA GLU A 41 12.00 42.30 41.96
C GLU A 41 11.03 43.43 41.57
N TYR A 42 9.83 43.45 42.11
CA TYR A 42 8.84 44.48 41.86
C TYR A 42 9.30 45.83 42.48
N GLU A 43 9.80 45.83 43.75
CA GLU A 43 10.28 47.01 44.46
C GLU A 43 11.50 47.61 43.75
N ALA A 44 12.42 46.79 43.24
CA ALA A 44 13.57 47.25 42.49
C ALA A 44 13.18 48.02 41.22
N VAL A 45 12.25 47.46 40.45
CA VAL A 45 11.71 48.12 39.23
C VAL A 45 10.90 49.38 39.60
N ALA A 46 10.08 49.29 40.64
CA ALA A 46 9.30 50.45 41.09
C ALA A 46 10.16 51.63 41.60
N SER A 47 11.37 51.34 42.13
CA SER A 47 12.32 52.36 42.54
C SER A 47 13.10 53.01 41.40
N ASP A 48 13.29 52.24 40.29
CA ASP A 48 14.06 52.70 39.12
C ASP A 48 13.19 53.28 38.00
N ALA A 49 11.86 53.00 38.02
CA ALA A 49 10.90 53.49 37.01
C ALA A 49 10.65 55.01 37.17
N HIS A 50 10.99 55.77 36.12
CA HIS A 50 10.81 57.23 36.11
C HIS A 50 9.44 57.66 35.61
N SER A 51 8.63 56.74 35.07
CA SER A 51 7.29 57.00 34.56
C SER A 51 6.32 55.86 34.82
N ARG A 52 5.00 56.19 34.85
CA ARG A 52 3.92 55.18 34.89
C ARG A 52 3.90 54.26 33.67
N GLU A 53 4.40 54.73 32.52
CA GLU A 53 4.47 53.99 31.28
C GLU A 53 5.50 52.86 31.36
N GLU A 54 6.71 53.14 31.87
CA GLU A 54 7.76 52.12 32.10
C GLU A 54 7.31 51.03 33.06
N MET A 55 6.52 51.37 34.07
CA MET A 55 5.97 50.41 35.00
C MET A 55 4.86 49.54 34.31
N SER A 56 4.08 50.13 33.43
CA SER A 56 3.06 49.42 32.64
C SER A 56 3.72 48.42 31.65
N GLU A 57 4.79 48.83 30.99
CA GLU A 57 5.57 47.95 30.12
C GLU A 57 6.17 46.79 30.90
N TYR A 58 6.77 47.02 32.05
CA TYR A 58 7.29 45.95 32.91
C TYR A 58 6.22 44.92 33.32
N LEU A 59 4.99 45.37 33.59
CA LEU A 59 3.89 44.48 33.98
C LEU A 59 3.31 43.68 32.82
N THR A 60 3.50 44.14 31.58
CA THR A 60 2.97 43.51 30.37
C THR A 60 4.01 42.70 29.58
N GLU A 61 5.32 42.88 29.84
CA GLU A 61 6.38 42.12 29.16
C GLU A 61 6.39 40.65 29.60
N PRO A 62 6.26 39.72 28.64
CA PRO A 62 6.42 38.29 28.93
C PRO A 62 7.86 37.99 29.35
N ARG A 63 8.05 37.51 30.55
CA ARG A 63 9.40 37.30 31.10
C ARG A 63 10.11 36.11 30.45
N LYS A 64 11.36 36.30 30.06
CA LYS A 64 12.24 35.26 29.54
C LYS A 64 12.57 34.27 30.67
N TYR A 65 12.19 33.00 30.46
CA TYR A 65 12.55 31.88 31.34
C TYR A 65 14.05 31.60 31.27
N ASP A 66 14.73 31.68 32.40
CA ASP A 66 16.11 31.20 32.50
C ASP A 66 16.13 29.66 32.55
N SER A 67 16.60 29.07 31.46
CA SER A 67 16.73 27.61 31.31
C SER A 67 18.13 27.09 31.67
N SER A 68 19.03 27.91 32.18
CA SER A 68 20.43 27.53 32.43
C SER A 68 20.58 26.37 33.43
N ASN A 69 19.67 26.28 34.39
CA ASN A 69 19.64 25.24 35.44
C ASN A 69 18.80 24.02 35.09
N ARG A 70 18.30 23.89 33.86
CA ARG A 70 17.48 22.74 33.48
C ARG A 70 18.36 21.54 33.16
N THR A 71 18.29 20.48 33.97
CA THR A 71 18.90 19.19 33.67
C THR A 71 18.38 18.69 32.32
N GLN A 72 19.27 18.62 31.33
CA GLN A 72 18.92 18.03 30.03
C GLN A 72 18.72 16.52 30.25
N HIS A 73 17.49 16.03 30.07
CA HIS A 73 17.26 14.59 30.00
C HIS A 73 18.04 14.07 28.76
N SER A 74 19.12 13.32 29.00
CA SER A 74 19.87 12.64 27.96
C SER A 74 19.03 11.48 27.42
N ILE A 75 19.09 11.27 26.11
CA ILE A 75 18.56 10.04 25.49
C ILE A 75 19.43 8.89 26.01
N SER A 76 18.83 7.76 26.42
CA SER A 76 19.59 6.61 26.88
C SER A 76 20.51 6.07 25.79
N ASP A 77 21.63 5.48 26.16
CA ASP A 77 22.65 5.00 25.22
C ASP A 77 22.12 4.01 24.20
N GLU A 78 21.11 3.23 24.56
CA GLU A 78 20.40 2.31 23.66
C GLU A 78 19.74 3.06 22.50
N TYR A 79 18.95 4.10 22.78
CA TYR A 79 18.30 4.90 21.74
C TYR A 79 19.30 5.80 20.96
N GLN A 80 20.40 6.23 21.59
CA GLN A 80 21.48 6.93 20.87
C GLN A 80 22.10 6.03 19.81
N LYS A 81 22.36 4.74 20.11
CA LYS A 81 22.87 3.76 19.14
C LYS A 81 21.92 3.62 17.95
N VAL A 82 20.61 3.48 18.20
CA VAL A 82 19.62 3.41 17.11
C VAL A 82 19.64 4.66 16.23
N ILE A 83 19.76 5.85 16.82
CA ILE A 83 19.87 7.09 16.04
C ILE A 83 21.13 7.09 15.17
N HIS A 84 22.28 6.68 15.71
CA HIS A 84 23.53 6.59 14.96
C HIS A 84 23.44 5.56 13.82
N GLU A 85 22.82 4.40 14.03
CA GLU A 85 22.55 3.41 12.98
C GLU A 85 21.69 4.01 11.85
N CYS A 86 20.61 4.71 12.19
CA CYS A 86 19.77 5.40 11.20
C CYS A 86 20.53 6.47 10.41
N LEU A 87 21.39 7.25 11.07
CA LEU A 87 22.20 8.27 10.41
C LEU A 87 23.26 7.65 9.49
N HIS A 88 23.89 6.57 9.93
CA HIS A 88 24.84 5.80 9.11
C HIS A 88 24.17 5.18 7.89
N ASP A 89 22.99 4.55 8.06
CA ASP A 89 22.18 4.01 6.95
C ASP A 89 21.82 5.10 5.94
N ASN A 90 21.47 6.29 6.41
CA ASN A 90 21.23 7.44 5.54
C ASN A 90 22.48 7.86 4.74
N GLU A 91 23.69 7.75 5.31
CA GLU A 91 24.95 8.03 4.59
C GLU A 91 25.20 6.98 3.51
N VAL A 92 25.05 5.71 3.83
CA VAL A 92 25.14 4.61 2.85
C VAL A 92 24.13 4.81 1.71
N LYS A 93 22.88 5.16 2.03
CA LYS A 93 21.84 5.46 1.02
C LYS A 93 22.21 6.65 0.13
N ARG A 94 22.83 7.69 0.66
CA ARG A 94 23.33 8.81 -0.15
C ARG A 94 24.43 8.37 -1.11
N MET A 95 25.40 7.59 -0.64
CA MET A 95 26.50 7.06 -1.46
C MET A 95 26.02 6.09 -2.56
N THR A 96 25.01 5.29 -2.28
CA THR A 96 24.44 4.32 -3.24
C THR A 96 23.37 4.92 -4.16
N GLY A 97 23.17 6.25 -4.13
CA GLY A 97 22.22 6.95 -4.99
C GLY A 97 20.75 6.77 -4.58
N LEU A 98 20.51 6.37 -3.32
CA LEU A 98 19.18 6.24 -2.70
C LEU A 98 18.78 7.48 -1.89
N LYS A 99 19.33 8.65 -2.20
CA LYS A 99 19.12 9.91 -1.44
C LYS A 99 17.66 10.21 -1.13
N LYS A 100 16.74 9.86 -2.05
CA LYS A 100 15.30 10.08 -1.88
C LYS A 100 14.61 9.11 -0.90
N GLN A 101 15.32 8.10 -0.41
CA GLN A 101 14.84 7.09 0.55
C GLN A 101 15.51 7.22 1.93
N CYS A 102 16.23 8.33 2.19
CA CYS A 102 16.79 8.63 3.50
C CYS A 102 15.69 8.96 4.51
N MET A 103 15.86 8.51 5.76
CA MET A 103 14.98 8.86 6.88
C MET A 103 15.13 10.34 7.25
N LEU A 104 14.02 11.04 7.51
CA LEU A 104 14.01 12.34 8.15
C LEU A 104 14.05 12.18 9.69
N LYS A 105 14.28 13.28 10.40
CA LYS A 105 14.25 13.32 11.88
C LYS A 105 12.93 12.79 12.46
N GLN A 106 11.82 13.02 11.75
CA GLN A 106 10.49 12.51 12.12
C GLN A 106 10.39 10.99 11.99
N ASP A 107 10.93 10.41 10.91
CA ASP A 107 10.89 8.96 10.69
C ASP A 107 11.74 8.22 11.74
N ILE A 108 12.90 8.81 12.11
CA ILE A 108 13.75 8.30 13.19
C ILE A 108 13.01 8.35 14.53
N TYR A 109 12.32 9.47 14.83
CA TYR A 109 11.52 9.58 16.04
C TYR A 109 10.41 8.52 16.12
N GLU A 110 9.64 8.33 15.04
CA GLU A 110 8.59 7.32 14.97
C GLU A 110 9.14 5.90 15.15
N LEU A 111 10.32 5.61 14.58
CA LEU A 111 11.00 4.33 14.80
C LEU A 111 11.36 4.13 16.29
N LEU A 112 11.84 5.18 16.96
CA LEU A 112 12.17 5.14 18.39
C LEU A 112 10.91 4.92 19.24
N VAL A 113 9.80 5.59 18.93
CA VAL A 113 8.50 5.41 19.62
C VAL A 113 8.01 3.97 19.46
N LYS A 114 8.10 3.38 18.27
CA LYS A 114 7.77 1.97 18.04
C LYS A 114 8.66 1.00 18.86
N ARG A 115 9.86 1.43 19.25
CA ARG A 115 10.77 0.69 20.15
C ARG A 115 10.60 1.04 21.63
N GLY A 116 9.55 1.79 22.00
CA GLY A 116 9.24 2.12 23.39
C GLY A 116 9.82 3.43 23.91
N PHE A 117 10.35 4.31 23.05
CA PHE A 117 10.84 5.63 23.45
C PHE A 117 9.68 6.54 23.87
N THR A 118 9.74 7.09 25.09
CA THR A 118 8.69 7.97 25.67
C THR A 118 9.06 9.46 25.64
N GLY A 119 10.26 9.81 25.14
CA GLY A 119 10.73 11.19 25.09
C GLY A 119 10.09 12.00 23.95
N SER A 120 10.27 13.32 23.99
CA SER A 120 9.69 14.22 22.97
C SER A 120 10.49 14.22 21.66
N TYR A 121 9.77 14.52 20.55
CA TYR A 121 10.39 14.75 19.23
C TYR A 121 11.50 15.82 19.26
N SER A 122 11.30 16.91 20.04
CA SER A 122 12.28 17.98 20.21
C SER A 122 13.61 17.48 20.80
N THR A 123 13.55 16.50 21.71
CA THR A 123 14.73 15.87 22.32
C THR A 123 15.55 15.12 21.27
N VAL A 124 14.88 14.31 20.45
CA VAL A 124 15.52 13.57 19.33
C VAL A 124 16.10 14.53 18.30
N CYS A 125 15.36 15.57 17.90
CA CYS A 125 15.85 16.59 16.97
C CYS A 125 17.09 17.32 17.48
N ARG A 126 17.14 17.64 18.79
CA ARG A 126 18.27 18.29 19.41
C ARG A 126 19.50 17.38 19.41
N PHE A 127 19.31 16.09 19.72
CA PHE A 127 20.40 15.12 19.67
C PHE A 127 20.95 14.96 18.25
N ILE A 128 20.08 14.72 17.26
CA ILE A 128 20.49 14.61 15.86
C ILE A 128 21.23 15.86 15.41
N ARG A 129 20.73 17.06 15.80
CA ARG A 129 21.38 18.31 15.48
C ARG A 129 22.80 18.40 16.08
N LYS A 130 22.96 18.01 17.33
CA LYS A 130 24.27 17.98 17.99
C LYS A 130 25.27 17.06 17.26
N VAL A 131 24.78 15.96 16.68
CA VAL A 131 25.61 14.99 15.95
C VAL A 131 25.91 15.42 14.51
N THR A 132 25.01 16.17 13.85
CA THR A 132 25.08 16.39 12.39
C THR A 132 25.36 17.83 11.93
N GLU A 133 25.35 18.88 12.79
CA GLU A 133 25.18 20.24 12.29
C GLU A 133 26.33 21.23 12.30
N GLY A 134 26.18 22.12 11.20
CA GLY A 134 26.43 23.57 11.15
C GLY A 134 25.14 24.38 10.93
N PRO A 135 25.12 25.72 11.05
CA PRO A 135 23.88 26.53 11.18
C PRO A 135 23.06 26.66 9.89
N ALA A 136 21.76 26.33 9.94
CA ALA A 136 20.81 26.50 8.84
C ALA A 136 20.10 27.87 8.92
N LYS A 137 20.02 28.58 7.77
CA LYS A 137 19.24 29.82 7.64
C LYS A 137 17.75 29.48 7.38
N PRO A 138 16.80 30.08 8.09
CA PRO A 138 15.37 29.87 7.83
C PRO A 138 14.91 30.61 6.58
N ASN A 139 14.15 29.94 5.72
CA ASN A 139 13.43 30.57 4.60
C ASN A 139 12.22 31.32 5.15
N LYS A 140 12.08 32.61 4.81
CA LYS A 140 10.98 33.50 5.26
C LYS A 140 10.00 33.77 4.11
N GLU A 141 9.35 32.73 3.57
CA GLU A 141 8.28 32.90 2.59
C GLU A 141 6.92 32.67 3.24
N ALA A 142 5.95 33.52 2.96
CA ALA A 142 4.57 33.36 3.40
C ALA A 142 3.78 32.55 2.34
N PHE A 143 3.07 31.51 2.79
CA PHE A 143 2.21 30.69 1.94
C PHE A 143 0.75 30.99 2.21
N ILE A 144 -0.05 31.14 1.13
CA ILE A 144 -1.50 31.31 1.24
C ILE A 144 -2.14 29.92 1.36
N ARG A 145 -2.98 29.74 2.38
CA ARG A 145 -3.72 28.49 2.57
C ARG A 145 -4.89 28.44 1.58
N ILE A 146 -4.89 27.44 0.70
CA ILE A 146 -5.94 27.20 -0.28
C ILE A 146 -7.02 26.32 0.36
N TYR A 147 -8.30 26.64 0.12
CA TYR A 147 -9.44 25.82 0.47
C TYR A 147 -9.81 24.91 -0.70
N TYR A 148 -10.05 23.64 -0.42
CA TYR A 148 -10.48 22.65 -1.39
C TYR A 148 -11.83 22.07 -0.98
N THR A 149 -12.74 21.91 -1.95
CA THR A 149 -14.03 21.23 -1.76
C THR A 149 -13.84 19.72 -1.64
N PRO A 150 -14.57 19.01 -0.74
CA PRO A 150 -14.49 17.57 -0.63
C PRO A 150 -14.75 16.85 -1.97
N GLY A 151 -13.92 15.85 -2.31
CA GLY A 151 -14.06 15.02 -3.52
C GLY A 151 -13.80 15.72 -4.85
N GLU A 152 -13.55 17.03 -4.85
CA GLU A 152 -13.39 17.80 -6.07
C GLU A 152 -12.06 17.53 -6.75
N HIS A 153 -10.94 17.75 -6.06
CA HIS A 153 -9.59 17.66 -6.62
C HIS A 153 -8.81 16.46 -6.09
N CYS A 154 -8.33 15.64 -7.02
CA CYS A 154 -7.33 14.60 -6.74
C CYS A 154 -6.11 14.81 -7.63
N GLU A 155 -4.95 14.90 -7.03
CA GLU A 155 -3.68 15.14 -7.68
C GLU A 155 -2.98 13.81 -7.96
N PHE A 156 -2.38 13.68 -9.14
CA PHE A 156 -1.64 12.51 -9.59
C PHE A 156 -0.19 12.87 -9.94
N ASP A 157 0.76 12.09 -9.41
CA ASP A 157 2.17 12.21 -9.80
C ASP A 157 2.91 10.88 -9.77
N TRP A 158 4.05 10.82 -10.47
CA TRP A 158 4.94 9.68 -10.51
C TRP A 158 6.14 9.87 -9.58
N GLY A 159 6.46 8.83 -8.81
CA GLY A 159 7.70 8.73 -8.05
C GLY A 159 8.57 7.59 -8.55
N GLU A 160 9.88 7.76 -8.49
CA GLU A 160 10.82 6.68 -8.68
C GLU A 160 11.23 6.09 -7.33
N VAL A 161 11.29 4.76 -7.22
CA VAL A 161 11.75 4.04 -6.04
C VAL A 161 12.68 2.90 -6.46
N LYS A 162 13.72 2.65 -5.68
CA LYS A 162 14.62 1.51 -5.87
C LYS A 162 14.40 0.53 -4.74
N LEU A 163 14.05 -0.70 -5.07
CA LEU A 163 13.77 -1.78 -4.13
C LEU A 163 14.63 -2.99 -4.44
N LYS A 164 14.93 -3.78 -3.43
CA LYS A 164 15.58 -5.09 -3.58
C LYS A 164 14.51 -6.16 -3.70
N ILE A 165 14.52 -6.86 -4.82
CA ILE A 165 13.66 -8.05 -5.01
C ILE A 165 14.58 -9.26 -5.08
N ARG A 166 14.41 -10.20 -4.15
CA ARG A 166 15.29 -11.38 -3.99
C ARG A 166 16.77 -10.98 -3.97
N GLY A 167 17.09 -9.95 -3.18
CA GLY A 167 18.45 -9.43 -3.02
C GLY A 167 19.02 -8.61 -4.18
N LYS A 168 18.31 -8.46 -5.32
CA LYS A 168 18.74 -7.67 -6.48
C LYS A 168 18.04 -6.32 -6.51
N ASN A 169 18.81 -5.26 -6.78
CA ASN A 169 18.27 -3.90 -6.91
C ASN A 169 17.46 -3.74 -8.20
N HIS A 170 16.23 -3.30 -8.07
CA HIS A 170 15.34 -2.96 -9.17
C HIS A 170 14.81 -1.54 -9.02
N ARG A 171 14.59 -0.88 -10.16
CA ARG A 171 13.91 0.42 -10.22
C ARG A 171 12.44 0.19 -10.52
N PHE A 172 11.57 0.83 -9.73
CA PHE A 172 10.14 0.86 -9.94
C PHE A 172 9.63 2.29 -10.01
N TYR A 173 8.46 2.46 -10.59
CA TYR A 173 7.74 3.72 -10.67
C TYR A 173 6.48 3.61 -9.82
N MET A 174 6.29 4.59 -8.96
CA MET A 174 5.19 4.65 -8.01
C MET A 174 4.19 5.71 -8.48
N ALA A 175 2.99 5.30 -8.88
CA ALA A 175 1.87 6.16 -9.19
C ALA A 175 1.20 6.57 -7.87
N VAL A 176 1.16 7.86 -7.56
CA VAL A 176 0.60 8.38 -6.30
C VAL A 176 -0.58 9.27 -6.60
N PHE A 177 -1.68 9.01 -5.90
CA PHE A 177 -2.91 9.80 -5.92
C PHE A 177 -3.09 10.45 -4.55
N THR A 178 -3.44 11.73 -4.52
CA THR A 178 -3.63 12.48 -3.28
C THR A 178 -4.83 13.41 -3.39
N PHE A 179 -5.81 13.26 -2.50
CA PHE A 179 -6.90 14.23 -2.40
C PHE A 179 -6.40 15.55 -1.83
N SER A 180 -6.71 16.66 -2.49
CA SER A 180 -6.26 17.99 -2.06
C SER A 180 -6.95 18.45 -0.77
N HIS A 181 -8.18 18.00 -0.48
CA HIS A 181 -8.93 18.37 0.71
C HIS A 181 -8.49 17.59 1.97
N SER A 182 -8.46 16.25 1.92
CA SER A 182 -8.14 15.42 3.10
C SER A 182 -6.66 15.05 3.22
N ASN A 183 -5.88 15.18 2.14
CA ASN A 183 -4.57 14.54 1.97
C ASN A 183 -4.62 13.01 2.04
N GLY A 184 -5.76 12.38 1.73
CA GLY A 184 -5.87 10.93 1.54
C GLY A 184 -4.99 10.46 0.38
N ARG A 185 -4.28 9.34 0.56
CA ARG A 185 -3.23 8.89 -0.38
C ARG A 185 -3.40 7.44 -0.77
N TRP A 186 -3.18 7.16 -2.06
CA TRP A 186 -3.09 5.80 -2.63
C TRP A 186 -1.88 5.74 -3.54
N ALA A 187 -1.21 4.57 -3.56
CA ALA A 187 -0.01 4.41 -4.37
C ALA A 187 0.09 3.00 -4.97
N TYR A 188 0.62 2.93 -6.20
CA TYR A 188 0.75 1.69 -6.98
C TYR A 188 2.14 1.61 -7.60
N LEU A 189 2.76 0.42 -7.54
CA LEU A 189 4.08 0.15 -8.11
C LEU A 189 3.97 -0.41 -9.53
N PHE A 190 4.83 0.08 -10.41
CA PHE A 190 4.95 -0.39 -11.79
C PHE A 190 6.42 -0.55 -12.19
N ARG A 191 6.71 -1.50 -13.06
CA ARG A 191 8.06 -1.68 -13.61
C ARG A 191 8.45 -0.54 -14.56
N HIS A 192 7.47 0.05 -15.25
CA HIS A 192 7.69 1.13 -16.22
C HIS A 192 6.65 2.24 -16.08
N GLN A 193 7.09 3.46 -16.36
CA GLN A 193 6.24 4.63 -16.48
C GLN A 193 5.80 4.78 -17.95
N ASN A 194 4.79 4.02 -18.35
CA ASN A 194 4.24 4.02 -19.71
C ASN A 194 2.72 4.24 -19.72
N THR A 195 2.13 4.30 -20.91
CA THR A 195 0.69 4.53 -21.10
C THR A 195 -0.17 3.44 -20.46
N LEU A 196 0.28 2.18 -20.46
CA LEU A 196 -0.46 1.08 -19.83
C LEU A 196 -0.48 1.23 -18.30
N ALA A 197 0.70 1.43 -17.69
CA ALA A 197 0.82 1.68 -16.25
C ALA A 197 0.01 2.91 -15.81
N TYR A 198 -0.01 3.97 -16.62
CA TYR A 198 -0.83 5.15 -16.39
C TYR A 198 -2.33 4.82 -16.37
N LYS A 199 -2.83 4.09 -17.35
CA LYS A 199 -4.23 3.66 -17.38
C LYS A 199 -4.58 2.69 -16.24
N GLU A 200 -3.69 1.74 -15.96
CA GLU A 200 -3.88 0.76 -14.88
C GLU A 200 -3.87 1.41 -13.50
N SER A 201 -3.01 2.39 -13.26
CA SER A 201 -2.98 3.12 -11.98
C SER A 201 -4.30 3.82 -11.70
N HIS A 202 -4.89 4.50 -12.70
CA HIS A 202 -6.18 5.17 -12.58
C HIS A 202 -7.33 4.18 -12.37
N ARG A 203 -7.35 3.07 -13.13
CA ARG A 203 -8.32 1.98 -12.94
C ARG A 203 -8.28 1.43 -11.52
N ASN A 204 -7.08 1.12 -11.02
CA ASN A 204 -6.89 0.58 -9.68
C ASN A 204 -7.34 1.58 -8.62
N PHE A 205 -6.93 2.85 -8.75
CA PHE A 205 -7.31 3.91 -7.83
C PHE A 205 -8.83 4.10 -7.75
N PHE A 206 -9.52 4.29 -8.90
CA PHE A 206 -10.97 4.49 -8.91
C PHE A 206 -11.75 3.28 -8.40
N ARG A 207 -11.24 2.07 -8.65
CA ARG A 207 -11.81 0.84 -8.07
C ARG A 207 -11.65 0.82 -6.55
N ASP A 208 -10.45 1.10 -6.05
CA ASP A 208 -10.12 0.97 -4.62
C ASP A 208 -10.85 2.00 -3.77
N ILE A 209 -11.10 3.22 -4.30
CA ILE A 209 -11.93 4.23 -3.64
C ILE A 209 -13.44 4.08 -3.96
N ASN A 210 -13.80 3.12 -4.81
CA ASN A 210 -15.16 2.90 -5.31
C ASN A 210 -15.86 4.16 -5.82
N GLY A 211 -15.11 5.03 -6.51
CA GLY A 211 -15.64 6.30 -7.01
C GLY A 211 -14.66 7.04 -7.92
N VAL A 212 -15.08 8.22 -8.40
CA VAL A 212 -14.30 9.06 -9.31
C VAL A 212 -14.33 10.51 -8.83
N PRO A 213 -13.18 11.17 -8.58
CA PRO A 213 -13.10 12.59 -8.28
C PRO A 213 -13.63 13.46 -9.43
N GLU A 214 -14.09 14.67 -9.14
CA GLU A 214 -14.56 15.56 -10.19
C GLU A 214 -13.44 16.01 -11.13
N VAL A 215 -12.29 16.37 -10.56
CA VAL A 215 -11.13 16.90 -11.30
C VAL A 215 -9.87 16.13 -10.91
N MET A 216 -9.22 15.54 -11.92
CA MET A 216 -7.88 15.00 -11.77
C MET A 216 -6.84 16.04 -12.18
N VAL A 217 -5.88 16.30 -11.31
CA VAL A 217 -4.80 17.28 -11.51
C VAL A 217 -3.51 16.58 -11.88
N TYR A 218 -2.90 16.96 -12.98
CA TYR A 218 -1.68 16.37 -13.52
C TYR A 218 -0.55 17.39 -13.65
N ASP A 219 0.68 16.94 -13.45
CA ASP A 219 1.85 17.69 -13.93
C ASP A 219 2.02 17.53 -15.45
N ASN A 220 3.00 18.23 -16.01
CA ASN A 220 3.36 18.19 -17.43
C ASN A 220 4.06 16.87 -17.82
N MET A 221 3.47 15.73 -17.48
CA MET A 221 4.02 14.43 -17.79
C MET A 221 3.67 13.96 -19.21
N LYS A 222 4.62 13.33 -19.91
CA LYS A 222 4.46 12.85 -21.30
C LYS A 222 3.31 11.86 -21.50
N VAL A 223 2.91 11.13 -20.47
CA VAL A 223 1.79 10.16 -20.52
C VAL A 223 0.42 10.84 -20.48
N ALA A 224 0.34 12.08 -19.99
CA ALA A 224 -0.90 12.85 -19.89
C ALA A 224 -0.98 13.99 -20.92
N VAL A 225 0.15 14.64 -21.24
CA VAL A 225 0.25 15.74 -22.21
C VAL A 225 0.89 15.24 -23.49
N LYS A 226 0.20 15.38 -24.62
CA LYS A 226 0.69 15.01 -25.95
C LYS A 226 1.63 16.07 -26.53
N ASP A 227 1.15 17.31 -26.60
CA ASP A 227 1.85 18.45 -27.19
C ASP A 227 1.31 19.77 -26.61
N PHE A 228 2.00 20.85 -26.96
CA PHE A 228 1.63 22.21 -26.61
C PHE A 228 1.23 22.97 -27.87
N VAL A 229 0.07 23.58 -27.88
CA VAL A 229 -0.37 24.49 -28.96
C VAL A 229 -0.50 25.88 -28.34
N GLY A 230 0.53 26.71 -28.51
CA GLY A 230 0.63 27.99 -27.78
C GLY A 230 0.73 27.74 -26.25
N ASN A 231 -0.20 28.31 -25.50
CA ASN A 231 -0.31 28.10 -24.04
C ASN A 231 -1.22 26.91 -23.65
N GLU A 232 -1.91 26.30 -24.61
CA GLU A 232 -2.83 25.19 -24.32
C GLU A 232 -2.10 23.84 -24.40
N LYS A 233 -2.38 22.98 -23.43
CA LYS A 233 -1.86 21.62 -23.34
C LYS A 233 -2.90 20.64 -23.84
N ARG A 234 -2.54 19.84 -24.85
CA ARG A 234 -3.43 18.82 -25.39
C ARG A 234 -3.28 17.50 -24.62
N PRO A 235 -4.39 16.89 -24.15
CA PRO A 235 -4.34 15.58 -23.50
C PRO A 235 -3.94 14.48 -24.47
N THR A 236 -3.26 13.45 -23.97
CA THR A 236 -2.99 12.22 -24.70
C THR A 236 -4.28 11.44 -24.96
N LEU A 237 -4.25 10.54 -25.97
CA LEU A 237 -5.37 9.63 -26.24
C LEU A 237 -5.72 8.78 -24.99
N ALA A 238 -4.73 8.37 -24.22
CA ALA A 238 -4.95 7.60 -22.99
C ALA A 238 -5.74 8.38 -21.94
N LEU A 239 -5.41 9.66 -21.73
CA LEU A 239 -6.17 10.52 -20.82
C LEU A 239 -7.59 10.76 -21.33
N GLN A 240 -7.77 11.00 -22.64
CA GLN A 240 -9.10 11.14 -23.24
C GLN A 240 -9.94 9.87 -23.05
N GLN A 241 -9.37 8.67 -23.25
CA GLN A 241 -10.07 7.41 -23.03
C GLN A 241 -10.48 7.23 -21.56
N LEU A 242 -9.61 7.59 -20.61
CA LEU A 242 -9.95 7.58 -19.19
C LEU A 242 -11.09 8.55 -18.87
N GLN A 243 -11.03 9.78 -19.43
CA GLN A 243 -12.09 10.77 -19.24
C GLN A 243 -13.44 10.34 -19.82
N MET A 244 -13.44 9.73 -21.00
CA MET A 244 -14.66 9.24 -21.64
C MET A 244 -15.31 8.10 -20.82
N HIS A 245 -14.51 7.25 -20.20
CA HIS A 245 -15.00 6.12 -19.41
C HIS A 245 -15.45 6.54 -18.01
N TYR A 246 -14.63 7.35 -17.32
CA TYR A 246 -14.83 7.72 -15.91
C TYR A 246 -15.53 9.06 -15.71
N LEU A 247 -15.69 9.86 -16.75
CA LEU A 247 -16.40 11.15 -16.77
C LEU A 247 -15.85 12.18 -15.75
N PHE A 248 -14.53 12.25 -15.58
CA PHE A 248 -13.87 13.29 -14.80
C PHE A 248 -13.32 14.41 -15.67
N LYS A 249 -13.11 15.59 -15.08
CA LYS A 249 -12.40 16.71 -15.71
C LYS A 249 -10.91 16.59 -15.43
N HIS A 250 -10.04 17.09 -16.31
CA HIS A 250 -8.62 17.19 -16.02
C HIS A 250 -8.17 18.64 -15.91
N ARG A 251 -7.13 18.86 -15.12
CA ARG A 251 -6.39 20.12 -15.03
C ARG A 251 -4.89 19.82 -15.08
N PHE A 252 -4.17 20.57 -15.91
CA PHE A 252 -2.71 20.54 -15.92
C PHE A 252 -2.16 21.69 -15.09
N CYS A 253 -1.19 21.41 -14.22
CA CYS A 253 -0.50 22.45 -13.46
C CYS A 253 0.21 23.43 -14.40
N ASN A 254 0.24 24.72 -14.02
CA ASN A 254 0.96 25.73 -14.79
C ASN A 254 2.47 25.51 -14.69
N ALA A 255 3.18 25.78 -15.81
CA ALA A 255 4.63 25.74 -15.81
C ALA A 255 5.18 26.81 -14.84
N ARG A 256 6.07 26.43 -13.93
CA ARG A 256 6.68 27.28 -12.88
C ARG A 256 5.76 27.72 -11.74
N ALA A 257 4.54 27.22 -11.64
CA ALA A 257 3.65 27.48 -10.51
C ALA A 257 3.91 26.48 -9.36
N GLY A 258 5.06 26.57 -8.69
CA GLY A 258 5.45 25.68 -7.61
C GLY A 258 4.47 25.68 -6.43
N TRP A 259 3.69 26.76 -6.26
CA TRP A 259 2.63 26.83 -5.23
C TRP A 259 1.39 25.97 -5.55
N GLU A 260 1.07 25.73 -6.84
CA GLU A 260 -0.02 24.84 -7.25
C GLU A 260 0.33 23.36 -7.05
N LYS A 261 1.63 23.04 -6.96
CA LYS A 261 2.19 21.70 -6.91
C LYS A 261 2.62 21.25 -5.50
N GLY A 262 2.52 22.13 -4.52
CA GLY A 262 3.10 21.94 -3.19
C GLY A 262 2.59 20.71 -2.42
N HIS A 263 1.40 20.20 -2.74
CA HIS A 263 0.82 19.03 -2.09
C HIS A 263 1.33 17.71 -2.67
N VAL A 264 1.36 17.56 -4.00
CA VAL A 264 1.68 16.27 -4.66
C VAL A 264 3.17 15.93 -4.62
N GLU A 265 4.08 16.85 -4.93
CA GLU A 265 5.52 16.57 -4.86
C GLU A 265 5.94 16.13 -3.46
N LYS A 266 5.41 16.82 -2.44
CA LYS A 266 5.59 16.42 -1.05
C LYS A 266 4.92 15.08 -0.73
N SER A 267 3.79 14.77 -1.37
CA SER A 267 3.06 13.53 -1.17
C SER A 267 3.82 12.31 -1.70
N VAL A 268 4.37 12.39 -2.92
CA VAL A 268 5.20 11.34 -3.51
C VAL A 268 6.43 11.06 -2.65
N GLU A 269 7.14 12.12 -2.23
CA GLU A 269 8.30 11.99 -1.35
C GLU A 269 7.89 11.39 0.01
N TYR A 270 6.79 11.86 0.57
CA TYR A 270 6.28 11.42 1.86
C TYR A 270 5.89 9.95 1.85
N VAL A 271 5.09 9.51 0.87
CA VAL A 271 4.67 8.09 0.73
C VAL A 271 5.88 7.19 0.51
N ARG A 272 6.78 7.56 -0.43
CA ARG A 272 8.00 6.79 -0.69
C ARG A 272 8.84 6.59 0.56
N ARG A 273 9.04 7.67 1.33
CA ARG A 273 9.81 7.63 2.56
C ARG A 273 9.13 6.77 3.62
N LYS A 274 7.83 6.96 3.86
CA LYS A 274 7.08 6.16 4.84
C LYS A 274 7.07 4.68 4.51
N ALA A 275 6.90 4.33 3.25
CA ALA A 275 6.86 2.93 2.83
C ALA A 275 8.26 2.28 2.79
N PHE A 276 9.29 3.00 2.31
CA PHE A 276 10.51 2.34 1.87
C PHE A 276 11.81 2.90 2.51
N CYS A 277 11.72 3.72 3.56
CA CYS A 277 12.92 4.15 4.25
C CYS A 277 13.47 3.11 5.23
N VAL A 278 12.63 2.28 5.81
CA VAL A 278 12.99 1.24 6.78
C VAL A 278 13.02 -0.14 6.10
N ILE A 279 12.02 -0.45 5.29
CA ILE A 279 11.86 -1.74 4.59
C ILE A 279 11.96 -1.47 3.10
N ASP A 280 13.02 -1.96 2.44
CA ASP A 280 13.27 -1.79 1.00
C ASP A 280 13.56 -3.12 0.27
N SER A 281 13.41 -4.28 0.97
CA SER A 281 13.71 -5.61 0.47
C SER A 281 12.49 -6.52 0.57
N PHE A 282 12.15 -7.19 -0.54
CA PHE A 282 10.96 -8.03 -0.69
C PHE A 282 11.26 -9.25 -1.57
N GLU A 283 10.44 -10.31 -1.46
CA GLU A 283 10.54 -11.49 -2.31
C GLU A 283 9.92 -11.27 -3.70
N SER A 284 8.89 -10.41 -3.79
CA SER A 284 8.23 -10.10 -5.06
C SER A 284 7.70 -8.65 -5.11
N ILE A 285 7.34 -8.19 -6.32
CA ILE A 285 6.71 -6.87 -6.51
C ILE A 285 5.32 -6.82 -5.86
N GLU A 286 4.60 -7.93 -5.83
CA GLU A 286 3.27 -8.05 -5.22
C GLU A 286 3.37 -7.89 -3.70
N GLU A 287 4.42 -8.42 -3.08
CA GLU A 287 4.70 -8.21 -1.67
C GLU A 287 5.04 -6.74 -1.38
N ALA A 288 5.90 -6.13 -2.20
CA ALA A 288 6.21 -4.71 -2.11
C ALA A 288 4.96 -3.82 -2.28
N GLN A 289 4.05 -4.19 -3.22
CA GLN A 289 2.77 -3.51 -3.41
C GLN A 289 1.85 -3.66 -2.21
N ARG A 290 1.73 -4.85 -1.63
CA ARG A 290 0.93 -5.07 -0.41
C ARG A 290 1.45 -4.22 0.75
N HIS A 291 2.77 -4.19 0.94
CA HIS A 291 3.39 -3.32 1.95
C HIS A 291 3.08 -1.85 1.71
N LEU A 292 3.21 -1.36 0.47
CA LEU A 292 2.88 0.01 0.10
C LEU A 292 1.42 0.34 0.37
N SER A 293 0.50 -0.57 0.04
CA SER A 293 -0.94 -0.39 0.28
C SER A 293 -1.24 -0.29 1.77
N LEU A 294 -0.69 -1.18 2.61
CA LEU A 294 -0.84 -1.12 4.06
C LEU A 294 -0.32 0.21 4.64
N VAL A 295 0.83 0.69 4.15
CA VAL A 295 1.36 2.00 4.58
C VAL A 295 0.43 3.14 4.17
N CYS A 296 -0.16 3.10 2.98
CA CYS A 296 -1.15 4.11 2.56
C CYS A 296 -2.41 4.05 3.44
N ASP A 297 -2.89 2.87 3.78
CA ASP A 297 -4.04 2.67 4.67
C ASP A 297 -3.74 3.20 6.08
N ASP A 298 -2.56 2.92 6.61
CA ASP A 298 -2.08 3.50 7.87
C ASP A 298 -2.04 5.03 7.80
N LEU A 299 -1.47 5.61 6.74
CA LEU A 299 -1.41 7.06 6.54
C LEU A 299 -2.79 7.70 6.40
N ASN A 300 -3.77 6.98 5.86
CA ASN A 300 -5.15 7.43 5.72
C ASN A 300 -5.95 7.29 7.02
N SER A 301 -5.58 6.34 7.88
CA SER A 301 -6.19 6.09 9.19
C SER A 301 -5.41 6.72 10.34
N GLU A 302 -4.15 7.17 10.12
CA GLU A 302 -3.19 7.52 11.15
C GLU A 302 -3.66 8.66 12.06
N ILE A 303 -3.52 8.34 13.30
CA ILE A 303 -3.56 9.11 14.53
C ILE A 303 -2.30 9.99 14.59
N GLY A 304 -2.28 11.07 13.84
CA GLY A 304 -1.22 12.08 13.94
C GLY A 304 -1.66 13.25 14.84
N SER A 305 -0.72 13.99 15.37
CA SER A 305 -0.76 14.97 16.45
C SER A 305 -1.80 16.11 16.39
N ILE A 306 -2.67 16.16 15.40
CA ILE A 306 -3.80 17.09 15.33
C ILE A 306 -5.05 16.30 14.94
N SER A 307 -5.91 16.07 15.95
CA SER A 307 -7.22 15.43 15.89
C SER A 307 -7.46 14.46 14.73
N THR A 308 -7.18 13.21 14.98
CA THR A 308 -7.50 12.03 14.16
C THR A 308 -8.92 12.06 13.62
N ALA A 309 -9.87 12.51 14.44
CA ALA A 309 -11.26 12.63 14.06
C ALA A 309 -11.45 13.59 12.88
N GLU A 310 -10.76 14.72 12.83
CA GLU A 310 -10.87 15.70 11.74
C GLU A 310 -10.34 15.16 10.41
N LYS A 311 -9.20 14.47 10.41
CA LYS A 311 -8.61 13.88 9.18
C LYS A 311 -9.51 12.79 8.61
N LEU A 312 -9.98 11.87 9.45
CA LEU A 312 -10.92 10.82 9.04
C LEU A 312 -12.24 11.39 8.55
N THR A 313 -12.75 12.45 9.19
CA THR A 313 -13.96 13.14 8.75
C THR A 313 -13.77 13.76 7.37
N LYS A 314 -12.63 14.42 7.12
CA LYS A 314 -12.30 14.99 5.81
C LYS A 314 -12.17 13.92 4.74
N LEU A 315 -11.52 12.79 5.04
CA LEU A 315 -11.39 11.69 4.10
C LEU A 315 -12.75 11.05 3.78
N LYS A 316 -13.58 10.83 4.79
CA LYS A 316 -14.96 10.36 4.57
C LYS A 316 -15.78 11.34 3.73
N ALA A 317 -15.63 12.64 3.95
CA ALA A 317 -16.29 13.68 3.15
C ALA A 317 -15.83 13.61 1.68
N ASP A 318 -14.51 13.43 1.41
CA ASP A 318 -14.00 13.23 0.05
C ASP A 318 -14.67 12.02 -0.60
N LEU A 319 -14.63 10.85 0.07
CA LEU A 319 -15.15 9.60 -0.49
C LEU A 319 -16.67 9.62 -0.73
N LEU A 320 -17.44 10.31 0.13
CA LEU A 320 -18.88 10.48 -0.04
C LEU A 320 -19.27 11.43 -1.18
N SER A 321 -18.37 12.33 -1.56
CA SER A 321 -18.60 13.32 -2.62
C SER A 321 -18.18 12.84 -4.01
N LEU A 322 -17.67 11.60 -4.13
CA LEU A 322 -17.23 11.04 -5.41
C LEU A 322 -18.39 10.71 -6.34
N LYS A 323 -18.13 10.78 -7.64
CA LYS A 323 -19.03 10.19 -8.64
C LYS A 323 -19.03 8.67 -8.53
N PRO A 324 -20.14 7.99 -8.85
CA PRO A 324 -20.18 6.52 -8.82
C PRO A 324 -19.13 5.89 -9.73
N PHE A 325 -18.52 4.78 -9.30
CA PHE A 325 -17.57 4.02 -10.10
C PHE A 325 -18.31 3.26 -11.22
N PRO A 326 -18.03 3.54 -12.52
CA PRO A 326 -18.75 2.92 -13.63
C PRO A 326 -18.24 1.53 -14.02
N GLY A 327 -17.24 1.01 -13.28
CA GLY A 327 -16.57 -0.26 -13.60
C GLY A 327 -15.17 -0.08 -14.20
N ASN A 328 -14.49 -1.19 -14.45
CA ASN A 328 -13.10 -1.19 -14.92
C ASN A 328 -12.99 -0.89 -16.41
N ILE A 329 -12.16 0.09 -16.80
CA ILE A 329 -11.73 0.26 -18.19
C ILE A 329 -10.72 -0.83 -18.60
N GLY A 330 -10.73 -1.26 -19.85
CA GLY A 330 -9.73 -2.17 -20.41
C GLY A 330 -8.37 -1.47 -20.56
N CYS A 331 -7.39 -1.89 -19.76
CA CYS A 331 -6.02 -1.34 -19.78
C CYS A 331 -5.10 -2.27 -20.56
N PHE A 332 -5.28 -2.35 -21.86
CA PHE A 332 -4.42 -3.15 -22.77
C PHE A 332 -4.21 -2.40 -24.09
N GLU A 333 -3.16 -2.77 -24.76
CA GLU A 333 -2.90 -2.42 -26.15
C GLU A 333 -3.23 -3.62 -27.02
N ARG A 334 -4.00 -3.43 -28.09
CA ARG A 334 -4.32 -4.49 -29.04
C ARG A 334 -3.43 -4.37 -30.24
N LEU A 335 -2.69 -5.45 -30.55
CA LEU A 335 -1.76 -5.54 -31.67
C LEU A 335 -2.01 -6.84 -32.42
N THR A 336 -1.69 -6.85 -33.72
CA THR A 336 -1.82 -8.04 -34.58
C THR A 336 -0.45 -8.44 -35.08
N TYR A 337 -0.10 -9.71 -34.95
CA TYR A 337 1.17 -10.28 -35.39
C TYR A 337 0.96 -11.49 -36.30
N THR A 338 1.91 -11.71 -37.22
CA THR A 338 1.98 -12.98 -37.97
C THR A 338 2.78 -14.00 -37.17
N VAL A 339 2.23 -15.19 -36.99
CA VAL A 339 2.87 -16.28 -36.24
C VAL A 339 3.98 -16.89 -37.12
N ASP A 340 5.19 -16.98 -36.61
CA ASP A 340 6.33 -17.51 -37.30
C ASP A 340 6.36 -19.06 -37.36
N LYS A 341 7.35 -19.62 -38.07
CA LYS A 341 7.55 -21.09 -38.19
C LYS A 341 7.86 -21.82 -36.88
N TRP A 342 8.26 -21.07 -35.84
CA TRP A 342 8.50 -21.58 -34.49
C TRP A 342 7.24 -21.58 -33.62
N SER A 343 6.09 -21.23 -34.24
CA SER A 343 4.84 -21.01 -33.53
C SER A 343 4.97 -19.95 -32.47
N THR A 344 5.63 -18.83 -32.82
CA THR A 344 5.81 -17.68 -31.89
C THR A 344 5.48 -16.36 -32.57
N ILE A 345 5.20 -15.38 -31.75
CA ILE A 345 5.16 -13.97 -32.12
C ILE A 345 6.32 -13.25 -31.43
N THR A 346 6.82 -12.17 -32.03
CA THR A 346 7.89 -11.35 -31.46
C THR A 346 7.35 -9.99 -31.04
N TYR A 347 7.35 -9.72 -29.73
CA TYR A 347 6.99 -8.43 -29.16
C TYR A 347 8.16 -7.87 -28.34
N GLU A 348 8.58 -6.63 -28.60
CA GLU A 348 9.72 -5.95 -27.93
C GLU A 348 11.00 -6.82 -27.86
N ASN A 349 11.33 -7.50 -28.96
CA ASN A 349 12.46 -8.45 -29.09
C ASN A 349 12.37 -9.70 -28.17
N ASN A 350 11.19 -10.04 -27.69
CA ASN A 350 10.92 -11.26 -26.93
C ASN A 350 9.95 -12.15 -27.71
N HIS A 351 10.10 -13.46 -27.58
CA HIS A 351 9.33 -14.46 -28.30
C HIS A 351 8.28 -15.08 -27.35
N TYR A 352 7.05 -15.15 -27.81
CA TYR A 352 5.92 -15.72 -27.07
C TYR A 352 5.23 -16.77 -27.91
N SER A 353 5.13 -17.98 -27.41
CA SER A 353 4.52 -19.07 -28.16
C SER A 353 3.02 -18.88 -28.38
N VAL A 354 2.54 -19.40 -29.50
CA VAL A 354 1.13 -19.40 -29.90
C VAL A 354 0.77 -20.85 -30.25
N PRO A 355 -0.47 -21.32 -30.08
CA PRO A 355 -0.83 -22.66 -30.50
C PRO A 355 -0.41 -22.96 -31.96
N ASP A 356 0.18 -24.14 -32.18
CA ASP A 356 0.82 -24.54 -33.43
C ASP A 356 -0.09 -24.55 -34.68
N LYS A 357 -1.43 -24.57 -34.44
CA LYS A 357 -2.42 -24.46 -35.53
C LYS A 357 -2.43 -23.07 -36.21
N PHE A 358 -1.87 -22.02 -35.58
CA PHE A 358 -1.85 -20.67 -36.13
C PHE A 358 -0.57 -20.30 -36.88
N VAL A 359 0.35 -21.24 -37.10
CA VAL A 359 1.59 -20.98 -37.85
C VAL A 359 1.31 -20.43 -39.24
N GLY A 360 1.85 -19.24 -39.56
CA GLY A 360 1.63 -18.51 -40.81
C GLY A 360 0.42 -17.60 -40.82
N GLU A 361 -0.44 -17.67 -39.82
CA GLU A 361 -1.64 -16.86 -39.71
C GLU A 361 -1.39 -15.56 -38.92
N LYS A 362 -2.33 -14.62 -39.03
CA LYS A 362 -2.34 -13.41 -38.21
C LYS A 362 -3.15 -13.67 -36.95
N ILE A 363 -2.58 -13.29 -35.80
CA ILE A 363 -3.22 -13.43 -34.50
C ILE A 363 -3.19 -12.11 -33.74
N ASP A 364 -4.25 -11.83 -33.01
CA ASP A 364 -4.34 -10.65 -32.16
C ASP A 364 -3.76 -10.93 -30.78
N ILE A 365 -3.11 -9.93 -30.21
CA ILE A 365 -2.68 -9.96 -28.83
C ILE A 365 -3.21 -8.76 -28.05
N LYS A 366 -3.49 -8.96 -26.76
CA LYS A 366 -3.73 -7.90 -25.78
C LYS A 366 -2.53 -7.79 -24.87
N VAL A 367 -1.81 -6.70 -24.97
CA VAL A 367 -0.62 -6.42 -24.14
C VAL A 367 -1.05 -5.64 -22.93
N TYR A 368 -0.80 -6.21 -21.75
CA TYR A 368 -0.98 -5.58 -20.43
C TYR A 368 0.39 -5.21 -19.83
N SER A 369 0.41 -4.58 -18.68
CA SER A 369 1.67 -4.25 -18.00
C SER A 369 2.46 -5.50 -17.60
N GLU A 370 1.80 -6.55 -17.10
CA GLU A 370 2.49 -7.74 -16.56
C GLU A 370 2.29 -9.01 -17.43
N LYS A 371 1.41 -8.98 -18.43
CA LYS A 371 1.08 -10.15 -19.25
C LYS A 371 0.74 -9.81 -20.68
N ILE A 372 0.89 -10.81 -21.53
CA ILE A 372 0.42 -10.81 -22.93
C ILE A 372 -0.63 -11.92 -23.07
N VAL A 373 -1.79 -11.58 -23.59
CA VAL A 373 -2.89 -12.51 -23.86
C VAL A 373 -3.03 -12.70 -25.36
N ILE A 374 -2.92 -13.92 -25.83
CA ILE A 374 -3.12 -14.30 -27.22
C ILE A 374 -4.61 -14.51 -27.45
N MET A 375 -5.14 -13.93 -28.53
CA MET A 375 -6.57 -13.92 -28.83
C MET A 375 -6.84 -14.49 -30.23
N ASP A 376 -7.76 -15.45 -30.32
CA ASP A 376 -8.38 -15.88 -31.59
C ASP A 376 -9.77 -15.25 -31.65
N GLY A 377 -9.89 -14.12 -32.37
CA GLY A 377 -11.11 -13.31 -32.36
C GLY A 377 -11.47 -12.81 -30.96
N ARG A 378 -12.48 -13.41 -30.33
CA ARG A 378 -12.92 -13.10 -28.96
C ARG A 378 -12.40 -14.08 -27.93
N GLU A 379 -11.90 -15.23 -28.36
CA GLU A 379 -11.46 -16.31 -27.50
C GLU A 379 -10.01 -16.14 -27.06
N LYS A 380 -9.75 -16.42 -25.78
CA LYS A 380 -8.39 -16.41 -25.24
C LYS A 380 -7.76 -17.78 -25.49
N VAL A 381 -6.67 -17.83 -26.26
CA VAL A 381 -5.96 -19.08 -26.61
C VAL A 381 -4.62 -19.26 -25.91
N GLY A 382 -4.12 -18.21 -25.23
CA GLY A 382 -2.88 -18.30 -24.46
C GLY A 382 -2.64 -17.07 -23.57
N THR A 383 -1.84 -17.26 -22.54
CA THR A 383 -1.39 -16.15 -21.68
C THR A 383 0.06 -16.36 -21.30
N HIS A 384 0.88 -15.32 -21.46
CA HIS A 384 2.27 -15.29 -21.10
C HIS A 384 2.54 -14.17 -20.10
N GLU A 385 3.53 -14.36 -19.21
CA GLU A 385 4.13 -13.25 -18.47
C GLU A 385 4.88 -12.35 -19.45
N ARG A 386 4.74 -11.03 -19.32
CA ARG A 386 5.44 -10.07 -20.16
C ARG A 386 6.89 -9.92 -19.72
N PHE A 387 7.83 -10.15 -20.61
CA PHE A 387 9.24 -9.88 -20.37
C PHE A 387 9.60 -8.44 -20.72
N TYR A 388 10.43 -7.84 -19.87
CA TYR A 388 11.01 -6.50 -20.08
C TYR A 388 12.50 -6.55 -20.42
N GLN A 389 13.11 -7.72 -20.31
CA GLN A 389 14.45 -8.00 -20.85
C GLN A 389 14.31 -8.33 -22.33
N LYS A 390 15.40 -8.20 -23.09
CA LYS A 390 15.40 -8.52 -24.52
C LYS A 390 15.92 -9.94 -24.76
N GLY A 391 15.41 -10.59 -25.79
CA GLY A 391 15.87 -11.92 -26.22
C GLY A 391 15.32 -13.07 -25.39
N CYS A 392 14.29 -12.84 -24.58
CA CYS A 392 13.65 -13.88 -23.79
C CYS A 392 12.62 -14.66 -24.62
N TRP A 393 12.45 -15.93 -24.26
CA TRP A 393 11.46 -16.83 -24.85
C TRP A 393 10.49 -17.31 -23.78
N SER A 394 9.20 -17.14 -24.01
CA SER A 394 8.13 -17.73 -23.22
C SER A 394 7.42 -18.79 -24.06
N VAL A 395 7.67 -20.04 -23.74
CA VAL A 395 7.20 -21.17 -24.54
C VAL A 395 6.36 -22.09 -23.69
N LEU A 396 5.07 -22.17 -24.00
CA LEU A 396 4.13 -23.07 -23.32
C LEU A 396 4.08 -24.40 -24.07
N LEU A 397 4.22 -25.51 -23.36
CA LEU A 397 4.20 -26.86 -23.95
C LEU A 397 2.84 -27.14 -24.60
N ASP A 398 1.77 -26.65 -24.00
CA ASP A 398 0.40 -26.81 -24.49
C ASP A 398 0.20 -26.25 -25.92
N HIS A 399 1.01 -25.28 -26.33
CA HIS A 399 0.94 -24.69 -27.66
C HIS A 399 1.49 -25.62 -28.77
N TYR A 400 2.21 -26.68 -28.41
CA TYR A 400 2.89 -27.58 -29.33
C TYR A 400 2.36 -29.03 -29.31
N LEU A 401 1.26 -29.30 -28.58
CA LEU A 401 0.80 -30.69 -28.39
C LEU A 401 0.57 -31.44 -29.70
N ASN A 402 -0.05 -30.81 -30.72
CA ASN A 402 -0.25 -31.45 -32.02
C ASN A 402 1.06 -31.75 -32.76
N THR A 403 2.01 -30.82 -32.71
CA THR A 403 3.34 -31.01 -33.30
C THR A 403 4.12 -32.12 -32.58
N LEU A 404 4.02 -32.15 -31.23
CA LEU A 404 4.70 -33.14 -30.39
C LEU A 404 4.10 -34.55 -30.53
N LEU A 405 2.80 -34.66 -30.78
CA LEU A 405 2.19 -35.97 -31.14
C LEU A 405 2.81 -36.58 -32.42
N ARG A 406 3.12 -35.72 -33.39
CA ARG A 406 3.76 -36.15 -34.65
C ARG A 406 5.27 -36.39 -34.49
N LYS A 407 5.93 -35.66 -33.54
CA LYS A 407 7.39 -35.69 -33.33
C LYS A 407 7.71 -35.86 -31.83
N PRO A 408 7.29 -36.99 -31.19
CA PRO A 408 7.43 -37.15 -29.73
C PRO A 408 8.89 -37.15 -29.24
N GLY A 409 9.85 -37.54 -30.09
CA GLY A 409 11.28 -37.47 -29.75
C GLY A 409 11.82 -36.05 -29.53
N ALA A 410 11.14 -35.01 -30.02
CA ALA A 410 11.54 -33.62 -29.82
C ALA A 410 11.27 -33.09 -28.41
N ILE A 411 10.42 -33.74 -27.60
CA ILE A 411 10.03 -33.28 -26.28
C ILE A 411 11.23 -33.11 -25.36
N LYS A 412 12.10 -34.12 -25.29
CA LYS A 412 13.25 -34.20 -24.39
C LYS A 412 14.16 -32.98 -24.47
N SER A 413 14.39 -32.46 -25.68
CA SER A 413 15.25 -31.30 -25.93
C SER A 413 14.49 -30.00 -26.14
N SER A 414 13.17 -30.00 -25.96
CA SER A 414 12.34 -28.82 -26.20
C SER A 414 12.47 -27.76 -25.08
N LEU A 415 12.59 -26.49 -25.47
CA LEU A 415 12.56 -25.38 -24.54
C LEU A 415 11.23 -25.36 -23.73
N ALA A 416 10.14 -25.80 -24.35
CA ALA A 416 8.83 -25.91 -23.75
C ALA A 416 8.82 -26.81 -22.51
N LEU A 417 9.43 -28.00 -22.58
CA LEU A 417 9.56 -28.90 -21.42
C LEU A 417 10.45 -28.28 -20.32
N HIS A 418 11.53 -27.58 -20.73
CA HIS A 418 12.45 -26.94 -19.78
C HIS A 418 11.79 -25.78 -18.98
N GLN A 419 10.76 -25.17 -19.54
CA GLN A 419 9.98 -24.09 -18.89
C GLN A 419 8.77 -24.60 -18.08
N MET A 420 8.46 -25.90 -18.14
CA MET A 420 7.40 -26.50 -17.30
C MET A 420 7.80 -26.50 -15.81
N PRO A 421 6.82 -26.59 -14.90
CA PRO A 421 7.10 -26.78 -13.49
C PRO A 421 8.06 -27.94 -13.23
N PRO A 422 9.02 -27.80 -12.28
CA PRO A 422 10.07 -28.82 -12.03
C PRO A 422 9.51 -30.22 -11.80
N MET A 423 8.36 -30.36 -11.14
CA MET A 423 7.71 -31.64 -10.86
C MET A 423 7.18 -32.33 -12.11
N ILE A 424 6.65 -31.56 -13.08
CA ILE A 424 6.19 -32.13 -14.37
C ILE A 424 7.39 -32.56 -15.21
N LYS A 425 8.48 -31.80 -15.16
CA LYS A 425 9.73 -32.19 -15.79
C LYS A 425 10.28 -33.47 -15.14
N GLU A 426 10.29 -33.57 -13.80
CA GLU A 426 10.70 -34.81 -13.11
C GLU A 426 9.82 -35.99 -13.50
N LEU A 427 8.51 -35.81 -13.62
CA LEU A 427 7.57 -36.83 -14.09
C LEU A 427 7.95 -37.33 -15.48
N PHE A 428 8.25 -36.42 -16.44
CA PHE A 428 8.70 -36.78 -17.76
C PHE A 428 10.03 -37.55 -17.72
N ASP A 429 11.05 -36.99 -17.06
CA ASP A 429 12.42 -37.54 -17.04
C ASP A 429 12.47 -38.93 -16.38
N ARG A 430 11.61 -39.22 -15.39
CA ARG A 430 11.60 -40.52 -14.70
C ARG A 430 10.74 -41.58 -15.39
N HIS A 431 9.64 -41.19 -16.04
CA HIS A 431 8.63 -42.17 -16.44
C HIS A 431 8.28 -42.16 -17.94
N PHE A 432 8.58 -41.04 -18.65
CA PHE A 432 8.10 -40.83 -20.03
C PHE A 432 9.18 -40.56 -21.07
N VAL A 433 10.49 -40.62 -20.74
CA VAL A 433 11.58 -40.35 -21.68
C VAL A 433 11.46 -41.16 -22.96
N ASP A 434 11.11 -42.46 -22.85
CA ASP A 434 10.92 -43.37 -23.99
C ASP A 434 9.47 -43.46 -24.48
N LYS A 435 8.58 -42.76 -23.79
CA LYS A 435 7.11 -42.74 -24.01
C LYS A 435 6.57 -41.33 -24.20
N GLY A 436 7.32 -40.50 -24.94
CA GLY A 436 6.94 -39.10 -25.13
C GLY A 436 5.52 -38.90 -25.67
N LYS A 437 5.05 -39.81 -26.56
CA LYS A 437 3.69 -39.76 -27.10
C LYS A 437 2.63 -39.93 -25.99
N ASP A 438 2.84 -40.87 -25.05
CA ASP A 438 1.92 -41.13 -23.96
C ASP A 438 1.85 -39.92 -23.00
N PHE A 439 2.99 -39.25 -22.80
CA PHE A 439 3.07 -38.01 -22.01
C PHE A 439 2.24 -36.88 -22.66
N VAL A 440 2.39 -36.67 -23.97
CA VAL A 440 1.61 -35.64 -24.68
C VAL A 440 0.11 -35.95 -24.62
N LEU A 441 -0.28 -37.21 -24.87
CA LEU A 441 -1.68 -37.64 -24.79
C LEU A 441 -2.26 -37.44 -23.35
N MET A 442 -1.44 -37.68 -22.35
CA MET A 442 -1.84 -37.40 -20.95
C MET A 442 -2.07 -35.91 -20.71
N LEU A 443 -1.15 -35.03 -21.16
CA LEU A 443 -1.31 -33.59 -21.06
C LEU A 443 -2.53 -33.09 -21.82
N GLN A 444 -2.70 -33.57 -23.08
CA GLN A 444 -3.86 -33.19 -23.88
C GLN A 444 -5.16 -33.58 -23.19
N TYR A 445 -5.26 -34.82 -22.70
CA TYR A 445 -6.39 -35.28 -21.91
C TYR A 445 -6.67 -34.39 -20.68
N ALA A 446 -5.61 -34.02 -19.94
CA ALA A 446 -5.74 -33.14 -18.78
C ALA A 446 -6.34 -31.78 -19.18
N ARG A 447 -5.86 -31.18 -20.28
CA ARG A 447 -6.37 -29.87 -20.75
C ARG A 447 -7.81 -29.94 -21.25
N GLU A 448 -8.16 -30.99 -22.01
CA GLU A 448 -9.52 -31.22 -22.52
C GLU A 448 -10.54 -31.39 -21.38
N ASN A 449 -10.11 -31.92 -20.22
CA ASN A 449 -10.94 -32.08 -19.03
C ASN A 449 -10.76 -30.93 -17.98
N GLY A 450 -10.10 -29.84 -18.34
CA GLY A 450 -9.97 -28.65 -17.49
C GLY A 450 -8.96 -28.75 -16.34
N PHE A 451 -8.13 -29.82 -16.33
CA PHE A 451 -7.09 -29.98 -15.30
C PHE A 451 -5.89 -29.07 -15.54
N THR A 452 -5.37 -28.52 -14.45
CA THR A 452 -4.19 -27.64 -14.43
C THR A 452 -2.89 -28.42 -14.18
N ASP A 453 -1.74 -27.75 -14.33
CA ASP A 453 -0.45 -28.31 -13.94
C ASP A 453 -0.41 -28.69 -12.45
N SER A 454 -1.08 -27.94 -11.60
CA SER A 454 -1.17 -28.22 -10.16
C SER A 454 -1.88 -29.54 -9.87
N ASP A 455 -2.92 -29.86 -10.66
CA ASP A 455 -3.68 -31.11 -10.51
C ASP A 455 -2.83 -32.31 -10.93
N ILE A 456 -2.07 -32.16 -12.04
CA ILE A 456 -1.12 -33.18 -12.51
C ILE A 456 -0.02 -33.42 -11.47
N ILE A 457 0.52 -32.36 -10.86
CA ILE A 457 1.53 -32.43 -9.80
C ILE A 457 0.96 -33.16 -8.58
N ALA A 458 -0.26 -32.81 -8.15
CA ALA A 458 -0.92 -33.46 -7.02
C ALA A 458 -1.16 -34.97 -7.27
N ALA A 459 -1.62 -35.32 -8.50
CA ALA A 459 -1.80 -36.70 -8.90
C ALA A 459 -0.46 -37.47 -8.91
N TYR A 460 0.60 -36.85 -9.41
CA TYR A 460 1.94 -37.42 -9.41
C TYR A 460 2.48 -37.64 -8.00
N ASP A 461 2.36 -36.66 -7.12
CA ASP A 461 2.79 -36.77 -5.71
C ASP A 461 2.04 -37.86 -4.96
N ALA A 462 0.74 -38.02 -5.21
CA ALA A 462 -0.06 -39.10 -4.62
C ALA A 462 0.43 -40.49 -5.08
N LEU A 463 0.76 -40.63 -6.37
CA LEU A 463 1.32 -41.87 -6.91
C LEU A 463 2.75 -42.14 -6.41
N LYS A 464 3.58 -41.11 -6.27
CA LYS A 464 4.93 -41.19 -5.73
C LYS A 464 4.96 -41.71 -4.29
N LYS A 465 3.99 -41.30 -3.45
CA LYS A 465 3.81 -41.82 -2.09
C LYS A 465 3.53 -43.33 -2.05
N LYS A 466 2.89 -43.88 -3.10
CA LYS A 466 2.64 -45.33 -3.24
C LYS A 466 3.91 -46.13 -3.65
N LYS A 467 5.08 -45.50 -3.79
CA LYS A 467 6.39 -46.09 -4.14
C LYS A 467 6.37 -46.96 -5.42
N LEU A 468 5.58 -46.57 -6.41
CA LEU A 468 5.51 -47.26 -7.67
C LEU A 468 6.82 -47.09 -8.46
N ARG A 469 7.37 -48.19 -9.02
CA ARG A 469 8.63 -48.18 -9.79
C ARG A 469 8.47 -47.42 -11.13
N ARG A 470 7.30 -47.49 -11.76
CA ARG A 470 6.93 -46.76 -12.98
C ARG A 470 5.50 -46.25 -12.85
N ILE A 471 5.29 -45.03 -13.30
CA ILE A 471 3.97 -44.41 -13.34
C ILE A 471 3.57 -44.27 -14.82
N SER A 472 2.35 -44.70 -15.15
CA SER A 472 1.82 -44.63 -16.50
C SER A 472 0.89 -43.45 -16.69
N ALA A 473 0.64 -43.05 -17.95
CA ALA A 473 -0.31 -41.99 -18.27
C ALA A 473 -1.73 -42.29 -17.74
N GLU A 474 -2.17 -43.55 -17.84
CA GLU A 474 -3.49 -43.97 -17.37
C GLU A 474 -3.64 -43.88 -15.85
N GLN A 475 -2.57 -44.14 -15.08
CA GLN A 475 -2.59 -43.97 -13.62
C GLN A 475 -2.73 -42.47 -13.23
N ILE A 476 -2.03 -41.56 -13.95
CA ILE A 476 -2.20 -40.11 -13.73
C ILE A 476 -3.65 -39.70 -14.06
N LYS A 477 -4.19 -40.12 -15.22
CA LYS A 477 -5.57 -39.80 -15.62
C LYS A 477 -6.58 -40.30 -14.59
N THR A 478 -6.42 -41.52 -14.08
CA THR A 478 -7.29 -42.08 -13.03
C THR A 478 -7.22 -41.25 -11.74
N MET A 479 -6.02 -40.84 -11.33
CA MET A 479 -5.86 -40.00 -10.13
C MET A 479 -6.43 -38.58 -10.30
N LEU A 480 -6.38 -38.03 -11.50
CA LEU A 480 -7.01 -36.72 -11.79
C LEU A 480 -8.53 -36.76 -11.57
N HIS A 481 -9.20 -37.86 -11.93
CA HIS A 481 -10.63 -38.02 -11.64
C HIS A 481 -10.91 -38.31 -10.17
N SER A 482 -10.12 -39.18 -9.52
CA SER A 482 -10.33 -39.52 -8.09
C SER A 482 -10.22 -38.30 -7.17
N ASN A 483 -9.40 -37.33 -7.51
CA ASN A 483 -9.28 -36.08 -6.75
C ASN A 483 -10.48 -35.14 -6.94
N ASN A 484 -11.20 -35.23 -8.07
CA ASN A 484 -12.44 -34.48 -8.30
C ASN A 484 -13.65 -35.13 -7.65
N ASP A 485 -13.66 -36.45 -7.48
CA ASP A 485 -14.76 -37.18 -6.80
C ASP A 485 -14.75 -36.96 -5.28
N THR A 486 -13.66 -36.42 -4.70
CA THR A 486 -13.63 -35.96 -3.30
C THR A 486 -14.22 -34.57 -3.08
N SER A 487 -14.49 -33.80 -4.12
CA SER A 487 -15.54 -32.81 -4.05
C SER A 487 -16.88 -33.58 -4.14
N ILE A 488 -17.36 -34.08 -3.01
CA ILE A 488 -18.73 -34.53 -2.84
C ILE A 488 -19.58 -33.52 -3.59
N ILE A 489 -20.14 -33.94 -4.73
CA ILE A 489 -21.30 -33.30 -5.30
C ILE A 489 -22.33 -33.41 -4.18
N GLN A 490 -22.40 -32.40 -3.33
CA GLN A 490 -23.62 -32.21 -2.57
C GLN A 490 -24.65 -31.94 -3.69
N PRO A 491 -25.64 -32.81 -3.86
CA PRO A 491 -26.71 -32.54 -4.81
C PRO A 491 -27.22 -31.14 -4.48
N PRO A 492 -27.66 -30.36 -5.47
CA PRO A 492 -28.16 -29.02 -5.19
C PRO A 492 -29.21 -29.20 -4.08
N ARG A 493 -28.89 -28.69 -2.88
CA ARG A 493 -29.83 -28.74 -1.76
C ARG A 493 -31.03 -27.94 -2.21
N ASN A 494 -32.12 -28.61 -2.47
CA ASN A 494 -33.40 -27.96 -2.71
C ASN A 494 -33.59 -26.97 -1.56
N GLU A 495 -33.86 -25.70 -1.85
CA GLU A 495 -34.10 -24.70 -0.81
C GLU A 495 -35.22 -25.13 0.16
N GLU A 496 -36.14 -25.95 -0.31
CA GLU A 496 -37.17 -26.57 0.47
C GLU A 496 -36.65 -27.62 1.48
N GLU A 497 -35.68 -28.47 1.11
CA GLU A 497 -35.03 -29.40 2.03
C GLU A 497 -34.15 -28.68 3.08
N CYS A 498 -33.52 -27.56 2.73
CA CYS A 498 -32.79 -26.72 3.69
C CYS A 498 -33.73 -26.04 4.69
N ARG A 499 -34.93 -25.62 4.27
CA ARG A 499 -35.96 -25.07 5.18
C ARG A 499 -36.50 -26.13 6.12
N GLN A 500 -36.88 -27.33 5.59
CA GLN A 500 -37.37 -28.44 6.40
C GLN A 500 -36.33 -28.93 7.42
N ASN A 501 -35.05 -29.07 7.04
CA ASN A 501 -33.98 -29.45 7.97
C ASN A 501 -33.72 -28.38 9.03
N LYS A 502 -33.89 -27.11 8.72
CA LYS A 502 -33.75 -26.01 9.69
C LYS A 502 -34.93 -26.03 10.68
N GLU A 503 -36.16 -26.22 10.20
CA GLU A 503 -37.33 -26.33 11.06
C GLU A 503 -37.27 -27.57 11.98
N ILE A 504 -36.73 -28.71 11.48
CA ILE A 504 -36.52 -29.91 12.29
C ILE A 504 -35.46 -29.66 13.36
N ASN A 505 -34.32 -29.02 13.04
CA ASN A 505 -33.29 -28.72 14.00
C ASN A 505 -33.76 -27.70 15.04
N ASP A 506 -34.49 -26.66 14.64
CA ASP A 506 -35.05 -25.66 15.55
C ASP A 506 -36.09 -26.33 16.51
N CYS A 507 -36.86 -27.33 16.02
CA CYS A 507 -37.78 -28.09 16.85
C CYS A 507 -37.09 -29.05 17.82
N VAL A 508 -35.98 -29.67 17.40
CA VAL A 508 -35.13 -30.53 18.25
C VAL A 508 -34.46 -29.72 19.33
N ASP A 509 -33.91 -28.54 19.00
CA ASP A 509 -33.26 -27.64 19.97
C ASP A 509 -34.28 -27.07 20.98
N ALA A 510 -35.48 -26.71 20.54
CA ALA A 510 -36.56 -26.31 21.44
C ALA A 510 -36.97 -27.43 22.40
N THR A 511 -37.06 -28.68 21.93
CA THR A 511 -37.40 -29.85 22.74
C THR A 511 -36.27 -30.18 23.74
N LEU A 512 -35.00 -30.10 23.32
CA LEU A 512 -33.85 -30.29 24.17
C LEU A 512 -33.76 -29.20 25.27
N ASN A 513 -34.02 -27.97 24.94
CA ASN A 513 -34.05 -26.86 25.91
C ASN A 513 -35.23 -27.03 26.91
N MET A 514 -36.38 -27.54 26.47
CA MET A 514 -37.51 -27.86 27.34
C MET A 514 -37.17 -29.01 28.30
N LEU A 515 -36.56 -30.09 27.81
CA LEU A 515 -36.10 -31.23 28.64
C LEU A 515 -35.00 -30.82 29.61
N THR A 516 -34.05 -29.95 29.19
CA THR A 516 -33.01 -29.43 30.06
C THR A 516 -33.57 -28.55 31.17
N GLY A 517 -34.59 -27.73 30.84
CA GLY A 517 -35.36 -26.95 31.82
C GLY A 517 -36.10 -27.79 32.85
N LEU A 518 -36.65 -28.93 32.43
CA LEU A 518 -37.31 -29.91 33.33
C LEU A 518 -36.32 -30.64 34.23
N ILE A 519 -35.15 -30.98 33.77
CA ILE A 519 -34.10 -31.65 34.53
C ILE A 519 -33.47 -30.69 35.56
N SER A 520 -33.30 -29.42 35.22
CA SER A 520 -32.71 -28.40 36.09
C SER A 520 -33.66 -27.84 37.15
N ASN A 521 -34.96 -28.15 37.12
CA ASN A 521 -35.93 -27.67 38.11
C ASN A 521 -37.01 -28.71 38.45
N PRO A 522 -36.67 -29.76 39.24
CA PRO A 522 -37.57 -30.91 39.51
C PRO A 522 -38.79 -30.58 40.41
N LYS A 523 -38.98 -29.29 40.79
CA LYS A 523 -40.11 -28.89 41.68
C LYS A 523 -41.41 -28.54 40.92
N ASN A 524 -41.41 -28.47 39.58
CA ASN A 524 -42.61 -28.08 38.83
C ASN A 524 -43.35 -29.26 38.13
N VAL A 525 -43.03 -30.52 38.47
CA VAL A 525 -43.65 -31.71 37.82
C VAL A 525 -44.85 -32.24 38.58
N SER A 526 -45.25 -31.63 39.71
CA SER A 526 -46.33 -32.21 40.58
C SER A 526 -47.72 -31.53 40.49
N GLU A 527 -47.96 -30.56 39.57
CA GLU A 527 -49.28 -29.90 39.54
C GLU A 527 -50.00 -29.85 38.20
N SER A 528 -49.51 -30.50 37.12
CA SER A 528 -50.20 -30.46 35.81
C SER A 528 -50.70 -31.83 35.28
N CYS A 529 -50.78 -32.88 36.10
CA CYS A 529 -51.31 -34.18 35.70
C CYS A 529 -52.55 -34.64 36.47
N LEU A 530 -53.40 -33.67 36.92
CA LEU A 530 -54.74 -33.98 37.43
C LEU A 530 -55.71 -32.80 37.09
N SER A 531 -56.10 -32.72 35.78
CA SER A 531 -57.39 -32.20 35.39
C SER A 531 -57.68 -32.53 33.92
#